data_90f842521852185cbf366056338f3516
#
_entry.id   90f842521852185cbf366056338f3516
#
_cell.length_a   1.000
_cell.length_b   1.000
_cell.length_c   1.000
_cell.angle_alpha   90.00
_cell.angle_beta   90.00
_cell.angle_gamma   90.00
#
_symmetry.space_group_name_H-M   'P 1'
#
loop_
_entity.id
_entity.type
_entity.pdbx_description
1 polymer ?
#
loop_
_entity_poly.entity_id
_entity_poly.type
_entity_poly.pdbx_seq_one_letter_code
_entity_poly.pdbx_strand_id
1 'polypeptide(L)'
;MKEKLQEIHSKALNDIESINHLEELQNIRNIYLSKKSELMSYMSHMRNLSGEERVAFGQLINSIKEDISNKLEEKKKILEEAKLQEKLNSEIIDFTLPGKSYYRGSKHPFNIIVDEVSQIFIGMGYQIAEGPEVETDEFNFELLNVPKGHPARDMQDSFFIDETNLMRSQTSPVQAHVMLSKHGVGPIKIISPGKVYRRDDDATHSHQFGQIEGLVIDKNINMGNLLSTLELFAKSMFGEKREVRMRSSYFPFTEPSVEVDISCFECGGKGCSLCKGTGWIEILGAGMVHPNVLKMCGFDVNEYQGFAFGVGVERVAMLKYGIDDIRKFYANDKRFNKQFNKE
;
A
#
# COMPACT_ATOMS: atom_id res chain seq x y z
N MET A 1 -62.49 10.17 -55.49
CA MET A 1 -61.46 10.87 -54.70
C MET A 1 -61.04 10.09 -53.47
N LYS A 2 -61.95 9.56 -52.64
CA LYS A 2 -61.62 8.75 -51.47
C LYS A 2 -60.82 7.52 -51.82
N GLU A 3 -61.20 6.83 -52.89
CA GLU A 3 -60.46 5.62 -53.35
C GLU A 3 -58.98 5.92 -53.72
N LYS A 4 -58.72 7.04 -54.38
CA LYS A 4 -57.36 7.46 -54.74
C LYS A 4 -56.49 7.82 -53.51
N LEU A 5 -57.09 8.42 -52.46
CA LEU A 5 -56.41 8.70 -51.22
C LEU A 5 -56.05 7.41 -50.49
N GLN A 6 -56.93 6.41 -50.54
CA GLN A 6 -56.65 5.08 -50.00
C GLN A 6 -55.56 4.31 -50.77
N GLU A 7 -55.56 4.51 -52.10
CA GLU A 7 -54.52 3.94 -52.97
C GLU A 7 -53.12 4.53 -52.66
N ILE A 8 -53.05 5.89 -52.49
CA ILE A 8 -51.84 6.60 -52.11
C ILE A 8 -51.40 6.16 -50.71
N HIS A 9 -52.33 5.98 -49.76
CA HIS A 9 -52.02 5.50 -48.42
C HIS A 9 -51.43 4.07 -48.46
N SER A 10 -52.10 3.14 -49.15
CA SER A 10 -51.63 1.76 -49.28
C SER A 10 -50.26 1.69 -49.96
N LYS A 11 -50.02 2.51 -50.99
CA LYS A 11 -48.73 2.60 -51.66
C LYS A 11 -47.64 3.15 -50.73
N ALA A 12 -47.96 4.18 -49.95
CA ALA A 12 -47.00 4.74 -48.98
C ALA A 12 -46.60 3.73 -47.90
N LEU A 13 -47.56 2.94 -47.40
CA LEU A 13 -47.26 1.89 -46.40
C LEU A 13 -46.38 0.79 -46.99
N ASN A 14 -46.66 0.34 -48.22
CA ASN A 14 -45.82 -0.67 -48.88
C ASN A 14 -44.39 -0.14 -49.14
N ASP A 15 -44.28 1.12 -49.61
CA ASP A 15 -42.97 1.75 -49.80
C ASP A 15 -42.17 1.87 -48.46
N ILE A 16 -42.85 2.20 -47.33
CA ILE A 16 -42.23 2.24 -46.03
C ILE A 16 -41.77 0.86 -45.55
N GLU A 17 -42.56 -0.18 -45.80
CA GLU A 17 -42.17 -1.55 -45.44
C GLU A 17 -40.93 -2.05 -46.21
N SER A 18 -40.80 -1.64 -47.47
CA SER A 18 -39.68 -2.03 -48.34
C SER A 18 -38.35 -1.35 -47.98
N ILE A 19 -38.33 -0.32 -47.14
CA ILE A 19 -37.12 0.42 -46.73
C ILE A 19 -36.19 -0.48 -45.95
N ASN A 20 -34.92 -0.53 -46.33
CA ASN A 20 -33.86 -1.24 -45.63
C ASN A 20 -32.75 -0.32 -45.10
N HIS A 21 -32.69 0.94 -45.55
CA HIS A 21 -31.67 1.90 -45.15
C HIS A 21 -32.24 3.19 -44.63
N LEU A 22 -31.64 3.76 -43.58
CA LEU A 22 -32.11 5.01 -42.95
C LEU A 22 -32.17 6.21 -43.90
N GLU A 23 -31.33 6.26 -44.92
CA GLU A 23 -31.28 7.33 -45.90
C GLU A 23 -32.55 7.37 -46.81
N GLU A 24 -33.14 6.22 -47.02
CA GLU A 24 -34.38 6.09 -47.85
C GLU A 24 -35.60 6.68 -47.15
N LEU A 25 -35.64 6.67 -45.82
CA LEU A 25 -36.75 7.23 -45.04
C LEU A 25 -37.00 8.71 -45.33
N GLN A 26 -35.91 9.47 -45.50
CA GLN A 26 -36.05 10.89 -45.81
C GLN A 26 -36.64 11.13 -47.23
N ASN A 27 -36.29 10.26 -48.16
CA ASN A 27 -36.82 10.31 -49.53
C ASN A 27 -38.33 9.98 -49.54
N ILE A 28 -38.73 8.92 -48.86
CA ILE A 28 -40.13 8.52 -48.73
C ILE A 28 -40.94 9.61 -48.01
N ARG A 29 -40.41 10.19 -46.95
CA ARG A 29 -41.02 11.33 -46.25
C ARG A 29 -41.22 12.51 -47.18
N ASN A 30 -40.25 12.83 -48.04
CA ASN A 30 -40.36 13.90 -49.01
C ASN A 30 -41.41 13.64 -50.11
N ILE A 31 -41.52 12.38 -50.56
CA ILE A 31 -42.49 11.98 -51.59
C ILE A 31 -43.92 12.14 -51.09
N TYR A 32 -44.22 11.66 -49.86
CA TYR A 32 -45.59 11.58 -49.36
C TYR A 32 -46.00 12.74 -48.43
N LEU A 33 -45.07 13.34 -47.70
CA LEU A 33 -45.40 14.35 -46.68
C LEU A 33 -44.89 15.77 -46.98
N SER A 34 -44.18 15.98 -48.11
CA SER A 34 -43.75 17.32 -48.50
C SER A 34 -44.91 18.19 -48.95
N LYS A 35 -44.73 19.51 -48.94
CA LYS A 35 -45.75 20.47 -49.46
C LYS A 35 -46.12 20.28 -50.94
N LYS A 36 -45.26 19.61 -51.71
CA LYS A 36 -45.42 19.29 -53.10
C LYS A 36 -45.88 17.84 -53.36
N SER A 37 -46.16 17.09 -52.33
CA SER A 37 -46.60 15.69 -52.46
C SER A 37 -48.00 15.60 -53.08
N GLU A 38 -48.26 14.46 -53.71
CA GLU A 38 -49.55 14.16 -54.29
C GLU A 38 -50.67 14.23 -53.24
N LEU A 39 -50.42 13.73 -52.03
CA LEU A 39 -51.31 13.81 -50.88
C LEU A 39 -51.70 15.27 -50.56
N MET A 40 -50.77 16.22 -50.63
CA MET A 40 -50.99 17.62 -50.31
C MET A 40 -51.62 18.35 -51.46
N SER A 41 -51.51 17.91 -52.72
CA SER A 41 -52.16 18.48 -53.86
C SER A 41 -53.69 18.31 -53.76
N TYR A 42 -54.16 17.20 -53.18
CA TYR A 42 -55.58 16.99 -52.90
C TYR A 42 -56.18 17.99 -51.92
N MET A 43 -55.39 18.61 -51.02
CA MET A 43 -55.87 19.71 -50.17
C MET A 43 -56.30 20.95 -50.98
N SER A 44 -55.67 21.19 -52.10
CA SER A 44 -56.08 22.33 -52.99
C SER A 44 -57.43 22.11 -53.68
N HIS A 45 -57.80 20.85 -53.95
CA HIS A 45 -59.06 20.46 -54.55
C HIS A 45 -60.23 20.52 -53.56
N MET A 46 -60.02 20.67 -52.27
CA MET A 46 -61.05 20.83 -51.23
C MET A 46 -61.91 22.13 -51.41
N ARG A 47 -61.41 23.09 -52.17
CA ARG A 47 -62.12 24.36 -52.41
C ARG A 47 -63.46 24.18 -53.17
N ASN A 48 -63.64 23.06 -53.88
CA ASN A 48 -64.78 22.76 -54.73
C ASN A 48 -65.80 21.81 -54.05
N LEU A 49 -65.61 21.45 -52.74
CA LEU A 49 -66.51 20.56 -52.02
C LEU A 49 -67.51 21.33 -51.13
N SER A 50 -68.65 20.68 -50.81
CA SER A 50 -69.63 21.18 -49.84
C SER A 50 -69.05 21.29 -48.44
N GLY A 51 -69.64 22.09 -47.53
CA GLY A 51 -69.07 22.34 -46.19
C GLY A 51 -68.80 21.09 -45.33
N GLU A 52 -69.76 20.17 -45.33
CA GLU A 52 -69.64 18.90 -44.56
C GLU A 52 -68.66 17.92 -45.20
N GLU A 53 -68.66 17.77 -46.50
CA GLU A 53 -67.75 16.94 -47.26
C GLU A 53 -66.28 17.42 -47.12
N ARG A 54 -66.09 18.73 -47.03
CA ARG A 54 -64.79 19.38 -46.87
C ARG A 54 -64.15 19.03 -45.52
N VAL A 55 -64.95 19.03 -44.44
CA VAL A 55 -64.51 18.66 -43.12
C VAL A 55 -64.08 17.17 -43.06
N ALA A 56 -64.94 16.29 -43.57
CA ALA A 56 -64.69 14.85 -43.61
C ALA A 56 -63.47 14.51 -44.48
N PHE A 57 -63.25 15.20 -45.59
CA PHE A 57 -62.11 14.99 -46.48
C PHE A 57 -60.82 15.52 -45.88
N GLY A 58 -60.86 16.65 -45.17
CA GLY A 58 -59.73 17.18 -44.42
C GLY A 58 -59.31 16.30 -43.29
N GLN A 59 -60.27 15.72 -42.56
CA GLN A 59 -59.97 14.73 -41.49
C GLN A 59 -59.31 13.46 -42.05
N LEU A 60 -59.77 12.94 -43.19
CA LEU A 60 -59.20 11.79 -43.87
C LEU A 60 -57.73 12.03 -44.28
N ILE A 61 -57.46 13.21 -44.91
CA ILE A 61 -56.05 13.53 -45.29
C ILE A 61 -55.16 13.67 -44.08
N ASN A 62 -55.65 14.29 -43.00
CA ASN A 62 -54.83 14.40 -41.74
C ASN A 62 -54.57 13.03 -41.09
N SER A 63 -55.61 12.17 -41.07
CA SER A 63 -55.43 10.79 -40.55
C SER A 63 -54.40 9.99 -41.35
N ILE A 64 -54.46 10.04 -42.70
CA ILE A 64 -53.49 9.38 -43.58
C ILE A 64 -52.09 9.94 -43.35
N LYS A 65 -51.94 11.27 -43.23
CA LYS A 65 -50.66 11.90 -42.97
C LYS A 65 -50.09 11.51 -41.63
N GLU A 66 -50.89 11.42 -40.58
CA GLU A 66 -50.50 11.03 -39.26
C GLU A 66 -50.07 9.57 -39.25
N ASP A 67 -50.84 8.67 -39.91
CA ASP A 67 -50.51 7.26 -40.03
C ASP A 67 -49.18 7.02 -40.76
N ILE A 68 -48.98 7.69 -41.92
CA ILE A 68 -47.72 7.62 -42.66
C ILE A 68 -46.54 8.14 -41.80
N SER A 69 -46.74 9.24 -41.04
CA SER A 69 -45.71 9.81 -40.18
C SER A 69 -45.33 8.84 -39.05
N ASN A 70 -46.34 8.22 -38.40
CA ASN A 70 -46.13 7.26 -37.33
C ASN A 70 -45.42 6.01 -37.86
N LYS A 71 -45.81 5.51 -39.02
CA LYS A 71 -45.15 4.33 -39.64
C LYS A 71 -43.71 4.61 -40.03
N LEU A 72 -43.39 5.82 -40.54
CA LEU A 72 -42.03 6.22 -40.79
C LEU A 72 -41.18 6.28 -39.51
N GLU A 73 -41.76 6.77 -38.40
CA GLU A 73 -41.05 6.83 -37.12
C GLU A 73 -40.84 5.41 -36.51
N GLU A 74 -41.83 4.52 -36.61
CA GLU A 74 -41.70 3.13 -36.22
C GLU A 74 -40.58 2.45 -37.02
N LYS A 75 -40.59 2.56 -38.35
CA LYS A 75 -39.57 1.96 -39.22
C LYS A 75 -38.20 2.54 -38.95
N LYS A 76 -38.08 3.85 -38.67
CA LYS A 76 -36.83 4.51 -38.26
C LYS A 76 -36.24 3.85 -37.01
N LYS A 77 -37.03 3.65 -35.96
CA LYS A 77 -36.58 3.00 -34.72
C LYS A 77 -36.08 1.60 -34.99
N ILE A 78 -36.80 0.80 -35.77
CA ILE A 78 -36.41 -0.56 -36.12
C ILE A 78 -35.04 -0.59 -36.82
N LEU A 79 -34.83 0.33 -37.79
CA LEU A 79 -33.58 0.40 -38.54
C LEU A 79 -32.43 0.93 -37.68
N GLU A 80 -32.67 1.86 -36.77
CA GLU A 80 -31.66 2.34 -35.81
C GLU A 80 -31.27 1.24 -34.80
N GLU A 81 -32.22 0.47 -34.29
CA GLU A 81 -31.98 -0.67 -33.41
C GLU A 81 -31.19 -1.79 -34.14
N ALA A 82 -31.58 -2.09 -35.38
CA ALA A 82 -30.86 -3.08 -36.18
C ALA A 82 -29.40 -2.67 -36.43
N LYS A 83 -29.18 -1.38 -36.80
CA LYS A 83 -27.83 -0.85 -36.98
C LYS A 83 -27.02 -0.85 -35.70
N LEU A 84 -27.66 -0.53 -34.58
CA LEU A 84 -27.00 -0.60 -33.26
C LEU A 84 -26.61 -2.04 -32.91
N GLN A 85 -27.52 -2.99 -33.15
CA GLN A 85 -27.25 -4.42 -32.89
C GLN A 85 -26.13 -4.97 -33.78
N GLU A 86 -26.10 -4.57 -35.05
CA GLU A 86 -25.01 -4.94 -35.97
C GLU A 86 -23.67 -4.39 -35.48
N LYS A 87 -23.64 -3.13 -35.03
CA LYS A 87 -22.45 -2.50 -34.47
C LYS A 87 -21.99 -3.23 -33.18
N LEU A 88 -22.90 -3.51 -32.25
CA LEU A 88 -22.60 -4.24 -31.03
C LEU A 88 -22.05 -5.65 -31.34
N ASN A 89 -22.60 -6.34 -32.33
CA ASN A 89 -22.13 -7.65 -32.74
C ASN A 89 -20.75 -7.60 -33.43
N SER A 90 -20.44 -6.53 -34.15
CA SER A 90 -19.13 -6.36 -34.79
C SER A 90 -18.01 -5.95 -33.82
N GLU A 91 -18.38 -5.32 -32.68
CA GLU A 91 -17.48 -4.84 -31.63
C GLU A 91 -17.36 -5.86 -30.46
N ILE A 92 -17.49 -7.17 -30.73
CA ILE A 92 -17.34 -8.19 -29.68
C ILE A 92 -15.92 -8.14 -29.15
N ILE A 93 -15.80 -7.76 -27.88
CA ILE A 93 -14.53 -7.81 -27.14
C ILE A 93 -14.48 -9.15 -26.40
N ASP A 94 -13.43 -9.91 -26.62
CA ASP A 94 -13.17 -11.14 -25.86
C ASP A 94 -12.66 -10.78 -24.47
N PHE A 95 -13.53 -10.86 -23.46
CA PHE A 95 -13.18 -10.61 -22.06
C PHE A 95 -12.32 -11.71 -21.44
N THR A 96 -12.12 -12.82 -22.12
CA THR A 96 -11.25 -13.90 -21.61
C THR A 96 -9.78 -13.63 -21.92
N LEU A 97 -9.49 -12.71 -22.84
CA LEU A 97 -8.12 -12.32 -23.13
C LEU A 97 -7.51 -11.60 -21.90
N PRO A 98 -6.30 -12.00 -21.48
CA PRO A 98 -5.64 -11.34 -20.36
C PRO A 98 -5.38 -9.87 -20.71
N GLY A 99 -5.80 -8.97 -19.82
CA GLY A 99 -5.49 -7.54 -19.91
C GLY A 99 -4.00 -7.29 -19.84
N LYS A 100 -3.54 -6.11 -20.24
CA LYS A 100 -2.17 -5.68 -20.02
C LYS A 100 -1.91 -5.62 -18.51
N SER A 101 -1.09 -6.55 -18.01
CA SER A 101 -0.61 -6.48 -16.64
C SER A 101 0.40 -5.35 -16.51
N TYR A 102 0.07 -4.31 -15.75
CA TYR A 102 1.05 -3.32 -15.36
C TYR A 102 1.89 -3.90 -14.22
N TYR A 103 3.20 -3.91 -14.42
CA TYR A 103 4.13 -4.30 -13.36
C TYR A 103 4.06 -3.25 -12.24
N ARG A 104 3.54 -3.64 -11.08
CA ARG A 104 3.64 -2.83 -9.85
C ARG A 104 4.94 -3.22 -9.15
N GLY A 105 5.73 -2.23 -8.76
CA GLY A 105 6.89 -2.47 -7.91
C GLY A 105 6.46 -3.01 -6.55
N SER A 106 7.33 -3.83 -5.94
CA SER A 106 7.16 -4.29 -4.55
C SER A 106 8.04 -3.50 -3.61
N LYS A 107 7.54 -3.21 -2.41
CA LYS A 107 8.37 -2.68 -1.34
C LYS A 107 9.30 -3.79 -0.87
N HIS A 108 10.58 -3.46 -0.65
CA HIS A 108 11.54 -4.43 -0.13
C HIS A 108 11.15 -4.88 1.28
N PRO A 109 11.26 -6.17 1.65
CA PRO A 109 10.83 -6.67 2.96
C PRO A 109 11.54 -5.98 4.13
N PHE A 110 12.78 -5.57 3.98
CA PHE A 110 13.49 -4.71 4.93
C PHE A 110 12.69 -3.44 5.25
N ASN A 111 12.31 -2.68 4.23
CA ASN A 111 11.56 -1.44 4.41
C ASN A 111 10.15 -1.67 4.97
N ILE A 112 9.53 -2.82 4.65
CA ILE A 112 8.23 -3.18 5.24
C ILE A 112 8.36 -3.33 6.75
N ILE A 113 9.41 -4.02 7.22
CA ILE A 113 9.66 -4.21 8.65
C ILE A 113 10.03 -2.90 9.33
N VAL A 114 10.89 -2.08 8.72
CA VAL A 114 11.25 -0.76 9.29
C VAL A 114 10.00 0.09 9.49
N ASP A 115 9.10 0.16 8.50
CA ASP A 115 7.87 0.92 8.62
C ASP A 115 6.95 0.35 9.70
N GLU A 116 6.77 -0.96 9.73
CA GLU A 116 5.88 -1.62 10.68
C GLU A 116 6.35 -1.43 12.13
N VAL A 117 7.63 -1.68 12.40
CA VAL A 117 8.24 -1.43 13.71
C VAL A 117 8.13 0.04 14.09
N SER A 118 8.44 0.95 13.15
CA SER A 118 8.35 2.38 13.39
C SER A 118 6.92 2.81 13.74
N GLN A 119 5.91 2.32 13.02
CA GLN A 119 4.50 2.63 13.30
C GLN A 119 4.06 2.12 14.69
N ILE A 120 4.51 0.93 15.10
CA ILE A 120 4.23 0.40 16.44
C ILE A 120 4.77 1.36 17.50
N PHE A 121 6.04 1.77 17.41
CA PHE A 121 6.65 2.65 18.41
C PHE A 121 6.12 4.09 18.34
N ILE A 122 5.83 4.63 17.15
CA ILE A 122 5.14 5.93 17.02
C ILE A 122 3.79 5.89 17.72
N GLY A 123 3.03 4.79 17.57
CA GLY A 123 1.78 4.56 18.28
C GLY A 123 1.92 4.53 19.81
N MET A 124 3.11 4.15 20.30
CA MET A 124 3.46 4.24 21.74
C MET A 124 4.00 5.61 22.17
N GLY A 125 4.09 6.60 21.26
CA GLY A 125 4.57 7.95 21.51
C GLY A 125 6.09 8.13 21.38
N TYR A 126 6.78 7.26 20.68
CA TYR A 126 8.20 7.44 20.35
C TYR A 126 8.35 8.38 19.14
N GLN A 127 9.46 9.11 19.12
CA GLN A 127 9.90 9.92 17.97
C GLN A 127 11.00 9.18 17.23
N ILE A 128 11.07 9.36 15.90
CA ILE A 128 12.18 8.84 15.11
C ILE A 128 13.33 9.82 15.20
N ALA A 129 14.52 9.30 15.52
CA ALA A 129 15.77 10.05 15.52
C ALA A 129 16.74 9.41 14.50
N GLU A 130 17.41 10.24 13.72
CA GLU A 130 18.39 9.83 12.73
C GLU A 130 19.76 10.39 13.08
N GLY A 131 20.83 9.74 12.60
CA GLY A 131 22.20 10.17 12.78
C GLY A 131 23.12 9.63 11.69
N PRO A 132 24.38 10.10 11.62
CA PRO A 132 25.32 9.72 10.57
C PRO A 132 25.70 8.24 10.63
N GLU A 133 26.01 7.66 9.47
CA GLU A 133 26.53 6.28 9.36
C GLU A 133 28.06 6.23 9.65
N VAL A 134 28.76 7.32 9.40
CA VAL A 134 30.16 7.51 9.79
C VAL A 134 30.18 8.25 11.12
N GLU A 135 30.77 7.62 12.13
CA GLU A 135 30.79 8.13 13.50
C GLU A 135 32.22 8.25 14.02
N THR A 136 32.39 9.05 15.05
CA THR A 136 33.64 9.07 15.79
C THR A 136 33.71 7.92 16.80
N ASP A 137 34.93 7.51 17.13
CA ASP A 137 35.20 6.54 18.19
C ASP A 137 34.56 6.95 19.55
N GLU A 138 34.52 8.25 19.84
CA GLU A 138 33.87 8.79 21.02
C GLU A 138 32.36 8.42 21.09
N PHE A 139 31.61 8.68 20.02
CA PHE A 139 30.16 8.40 19.99
C PHE A 139 29.86 6.90 19.84
N ASN A 140 30.67 6.17 19.06
CA ASN A 140 30.39 4.74 18.85
C ASN A 140 30.81 3.87 20.05
N PHE A 141 31.74 4.34 20.90
CA PHE A 141 32.29 3.56 22.00
C PHE A 141 32.37 4.31 23.34
N GLU A 142 33.11 5.43 23.44
CA GLU A 142 33.41 6.04 24.71
C GLU A 142 32.17 6.48 25.48
N LEU A 143 31.28 7.26 24.82
CA LEU A 143 30.02 7.72 25.41
C LEU A 143 29.03 6.57 25.71
N LEU A 144 29.29 5.39 25.19
CA LEU A 144 28.53 4.17 25.44
C LEU A 144 29.19 3.26 26.48
N ASN A 145 30.05 3.82 27.33
CA ASN A 145 30.75 3.11 28.41
C ASN A 145 31.70 2.01 27.92
N VAL A 146 32.29 2.16 26.72
CA VAL A 146 33.29 1.28 26.10
C VAL A 146 34.60 2.07 25.92
N PRO A 147 35.39 2.28 26.97
CA PRO A 147 36.63 3.07 26.89
C PRO A 147 37.70 2.36 26.07
N LYS A 148 38.77 3.08 25.71
CA LYS A 148 39.93 2.53 24.99
C LYS A 148 40.51 1.36 25.79
N GLY A 149 40.79 0.24 25.10
CA GLY A 149 41.30 -1.00 25.70
C GLY A 149 40.26 -1.90 26.40
N HIS A 150 38.97 -1.55 26.28
CA HIS A 150 37.89 -2.41 26.78
C HIS A 150 37.76 -3.67 25.91
N PRO A 151 37.66 -4.90 26.48
CA PRO A 151 37.55 -6.15 25.70
C PRO A 151 36.37 -6.20 24.72
N ALA A 152 35.26 -5.48 24.99
CA ALA A 152 34.12 -5.43 24.12
C ALA A 152 34.38 -4.71 22.77
N ARG A 153 35.48 -3.93 22.65
CA ARG A 153 35.90 -3.34 21.38
C ARG A 153 36.53 -4.37 20.45
N ASP A 154 37.28 -5.32 21.00
CA ASP A 154 37.90 -6.39 20.23
C ASP A 154 36.88 -7.39 19.68
N MET A 155 35.72 -7.51 20.35
CA MET A 155 34.60 -8.34 19.91
C MET A 155 33.75 -7.73 18.79
N GLN A 156 33.91 -6.43 18.53
CA GLN A 156 33.19 -5.71 17.47
C GLN A 156 34.16 -5.48 16.32
N ASP A 157 34.15 -6.35 15.34
CA ASP A 157 34.89 -6.20 14.09
C ASP A 157 34.37 -4.99 13.31
N SER A 158 34.87 -3.80 13.66
CA SER A 158 34.43 -2.53 13.13
C SER A 158 35.22 -2.13 11.88
N PHE A 159 34.57 -1.38 10.97
CA PHE A 159 35.23 -0.80 9.81
C PHE A 159 35.70 0.61 10.13
N PHE A 160 36.98 0.76 10.48
CA PHE A 160 37.61 2.05 10.68
C PHE A 160 37.95 2.71 9.34
N ILE A 161 37.68 4.00 9.23
CA ILE A 161 38.03 4.86 8.09
C ILE A 161 39.41 5.49 8.34
N ASP A 162 39.63 5.93 9.59
CA ASP A 162 40.89 6.45 10.10
C ASP A 162 41.02 6.13 11.59
N GLU A 163 41.97 6.74 12.30
CA GLU A 163 42.24 6.48 13.73
C GLU A 163 41.07 6.86 14.67
N THR A 164 40.19 7.77 14.22
CA THR A 164 39.11 8.34 15.04
C THR A 164 37.71 8.13 14.47
N ASN A 165 37.60 7.81 13.18
CA ASN A 165 36.32 7.67 12.49
C ASN A 165 36.10 6.25 12.00
N LEU A 166 34.87 5.75 12.11
CA LEU A 166 34.47 4.42 11.70
C LEU A 166 33.04 4.39 11.16
N MET A 167 32.71 3.32 10.46
CA MET A 167 31.32 3.00 10.16
C MET A 167 30.67 2.49 11.46
N ARG A 168 29.57 3.11 11.88
CA ARG A 168 28.90 2.75 13.15
C ARG A 168 28.55 1.27 13.20
N SER A 169 28.88 0.62 14.30
CA SER A 169 28.60 -0.81 14.55
C SER A 169 27.19 -1.06 15.13
N GLN A 170 26.49 0.01 15.52
CA GLN A 170 25.17 0.03 16.13
C GLN A 170 24.53 1.41 15.90
N THR A 171 23.23 1.54 16.16
CA THR A 171 22.56 2.84 16.08
C THR A 171 22.57 3.60 17.42
N SER A 172 23.19 3.06 18.47
CA SER A 172 23.35 3.69 19.78
C SER A 172 24.03 5.06 19.76
N PRO A 173 24.97 5.40 18.83
CA PRO A 173 25.48 6.76 18.71
C PRO A 173 24.38 7.82 18.56
N VAL A 174 23.29 7.52 17.85
CA VAL A 174 22.16 8.42 17.72
C VAL A 174 21.53 8.73 19.08
N GLN A 175 21.49 7.75 19.98
CA GLN A 175 21.00 7.94 21.34
C GLN A 175 21.90 8.93 22.11
N ALA A 176 23.22 8.81 21.98
CA ALA A 176 24.17 9.73 22.59
C ALA A 176 24.02 11.17 22.05
N HIS A 177 23.91 11.31 20.72
CA HIS A 177 23.65 12.63 20.09
C HIS A 177 22.37 13.27 20.64
N VAL A 178 21.26 12.51 20.74
CA VAL A 178 19.99 13.02 21.28
C VAL A 178 20.14 13.38 22.76
N MET A 179 20.75 12.53 23.55
CA MET A 179 20.98 12.82 24.99
C MET A 179 21.77 14.12 25.19
N LEU A 180 22.87 14.32 24.47
CA LEU A 180 23.69 15.54 24.54
C LEU A 180 22.90 16.77 24.08
N SER A 181 22.08 16.67 23.03
CA SER A 181 21.25 17.76 22.54
C SER A 181 20.21 18.23 23.55
N LYS A 182 19.82 17.37 24.49
CA LYS A 182 18.87 17.69 25.56
C LYS A 182 19.49 18.36 26.79
N HIS A 183 20.82 18.48 26.84
CA HIS A 183 21.54 19.15 27.91
C HIS A 183 21.11 18.69 29.33
N GLY A 184 20.93 17.37 29.49
CA GLY A 184 20.55 16.76 30.76
C GLY A 184 19.08 16.91 31.19
N VAL A 185 18.20 17.35 30.28
CA VAL A 185 16.77 17.55 30.58
C VAL A 185 15.92 16.56 29.79
N GLY A 186 15.20 15.69 30.51
CA GLY A 186 14.23 14.76 29.93
C GLY A 186 12.82 15.35 29.80
N PRO A 187 11.85 14.59 29.28
CA PRO A 187 11.97 13.20 28.88
C PRO A 187 12.58 13.01 27.48
N ILE A 188 13.14 11.81 27.23
CA ILE A 188 13.51 11.31 25.91
C ILE A 188 12.71 10.03 25.65
N LYS A 189 12.14 9.92 24.44
CA LYS A 189 11.46 8.71 24.00
C LYS A 189 11.60 8.59 22.50
N ILE A 190 12.61 7.86 22.04
CA ILE A 190 12.99 7.77 20.63
C ILE A 190 13.20 6.34 20.17
N ILE A 191 13.06 6.14 18.85
CA ILE A 191 13.64 5.01 18.13
C ILE A 191 14.61 5.55 17.08
N SER A 192 15.69 4.82 16.81
CA SER A 192 16.67 5.14 15.79
C SER A 192 16.83 3.99 14.80
N PRO A 193 16.03 3.95 13.71
CA PRO A 193 16.24 3.03 12.61
C PRO A 193 17.46 3.45 11.78
N GLY A 194 18.29 2.48 11.40
CA GLY A 194 19.44 2.80 10.57
C GLY A 194 20.24 1.58 10.15
N LYS A 195 21.17 1.80 9.22
CA LYS A 195 22.16 0.79 8.81
C LYS A 195 23.33 0.82 9.77
N VAL A 196 23.89 -0.37 10.00
CA VAL A 196 25.05 -0.60 10.84
C VAL A 196 26.01 -1.56 10.14
N TYR A 197 27.27 -1.59 10.58
CA TYR A 197 28.34 -2.21 9.84
C TYR A 197 29.23 -3.05 10.78
N ARG A 198 29.41 -4.33 10.42
CA ARG A 198 30.28 -5.27 11.13
C ARG A 198 31.00 -6.16 10.14
N ARG A 199 32.16 -6.70 10.50
CA ARG A 199 32.93 -7.57 9.58
C ARG A 199 32.39 -9.00 9.46
N ASP A 200 31.36 -9.33 10.22
CA ASP A 200 30.71 -10.65 10.17
C ASP A 200 30.06 -10.88 8.81
N ASP A 201 30.23 -12.08 8.24
CA ASP A 201 29.64 -12.49 6.98
C ASP A 201 29.37 -13.99 6.95
N ASP A 202 28.11 -14.38 7.20
CA ASP A 202 27.62 -15.75 7.08
C ASP A 202 26.14 -15.80 6.66
N ALA A 203 25.46 -16.93 6.77
CA ALA A 203 24.05 -17.05 6.41
C ALA A 203 23.09 -16.24 7.32
N THR A 204 23.57 -15.83 8.50
CA THR A 204 22.81 -15.10 9.53
C THR A 204 23.34 -13.70 9.81
N HIS A 205 24.54 -13.39 9.33
CA HIS A 205 25.22 -12.11 9.49
C HIS A 205 25.64 -11.52 8.14
N SER A 206 25.66 -10.20 8.04
CA SER A 206 26.10 -9.46 6.86
C SER A 206 26.96 -8.28 7.29
N HIS A 207 27.92 -7.90 6.46
CA HIS A 207 28.76 -6.71 6.67
C HIS A 207 27.95 -5.44 6.91
N GLN A 208 26.78 -5.34 6.31
CA GLN A 208 25.80 -4.28 6.54
C GLN A 208 24.47 -4.92 6.89
N PHE A 209 23.80 -4.43 7.93
CA PHE A 209 22.44 -4.83 8.27
C PHE A 209 21.66 -3.66 8.87
N GLY A 210 20.35 -3.81 9.00
CA GLY A 210 19.49 -2.81 9.62
C GLY A 210 19.30 -3.06 11.09
N GLN A 211 19.33 -2.01 11.87
CA GLN A 211 19.04 -2.04 13.31
C GLN A 211 18.02 -0.94 13.63
N ILE A 212 17.13 -1.23 14.57
CA ILE A 212 16.25 -0.23 15.20
C ILE A 212 16.52 -0.31 16.70
N GLU A 213 17.03 0.77 17.26
CA GLU A 213 17.21 0.89 18.70
C GLU A 213 16.21 1.87 19.29
N GLY A 214 15.78 1.60 20.49
CA GLY A 214 14.92 2.49 21.27
C GLY A 214 15.59 2.97 22.53
N LEU A 215 15.32 4.21 22.91
CA LEU A 215 15.76 4.84 24.14
C LEU A 215 14.60 5.56 24.83
N VAL A 216 14.44 5.29 26.11
CA VAL A 216 13.57 6.08 26.98
C VAL A 216 14.38 6.56 28.16
N ILE A 217 14.34 7.87 28.45
CA ILE A 217 14.90 8.47 29.63
C ILE A 217 13.81 9.36 30.25
N ASP A 218 13.50 9.12 31.52
CA ASP A 218 12.59 9.94 32.31
C ASP A 218 12.80 9.69 33.80
N LYS A 219 12.06 10.40 34.63
CA LYS A 219 11.96 10.14 36.07
C LYS A 219 11.14 8.86 36.30
N ASN A 220 11.56 8.04 37.27
CA ASN A 220 10.84 6.82 37.68
C ASN A 220 10.76 5.69 36.63
N ILE A 221 11.67 5.64 35.67
CA ILE A 221 11.78 4.53 34.72
C ILE A 221 12.41 3.31 35.40
N ASN A 222 11.87 2.11 35.08
CA ASN A 222 12.35 0.85 35.65
C ASN A 222 12.20 -0.34 34.67
N MET A 223 12.70 -1.52 35.09
CA MET A 223 12.63 -2.75 34.30
C MET A 223 11.21 -3.16 33.93
N GLY A 224 10.21 -2.85 34.75
CA GLY A 224 8.80 -3.15 34.44
C GLY A 224 8.29 -2.34 33.24
N ASN A 225 8.74 -1.09 33.10
CA ASN A 225 8.43 -0.26 31.94
C ASN A 225 9.05 -0.82 30.66
N LEU A 226 10.32 -1.31 30.74
CA LEU A 226 10.99 -1.99 29.64
C LEU A 226 10.22 -3.25 29.25
N LEU A 227 9.91 -4.13 30.20
CA LEU A 227 9.17 -5.36 29.96
C LEU A 227 7.82 -5.09 29.26
N SER A 228 7.03 -4.18 29.81
CA SER A 228 5.71 -3.85 29.23
C SER A 228 5.82 -3.29 27.79
N THR A 229 6.84 -2.47 27.54
CA THR A 229 7.12 -1.94 26.19
C THR A 229 7.43 -3.08 25.20
N LEU A 230 8.29 -4.02 25.61
CA LEU A 230 8.72 -5.13 24.76
C LEU A 230 7.62 -6.19 24.58
N GLU A 231 6.78 -6.43 25.60
CA GLU A 231 5.60 -7.27 25.46
C GLU A 231 4.60 -6.71 24.43
N LEU A 232 4.34 -5.41 24.48
CA LEU A 232 3.46 -4.76 23.52
C LEU A 232 4.05 -4.83 22.10
N PHE A 233 5.35 -4.56 21.96
CA PHE A 233 6.04 -4.73 20.67
C PHE A 233 5.95 -6.15 20.14
N ALA A 234 6.28 -7.16 20.97
CA ALA A 234 6.28 -8.57 20.58
C ALA A 234 4.88 -9.03 20.15
N LYS A 235 3.84 -8.66 20.90
CA LYS A 235 2.43 -8.98 20.56
C LYS A 235 2.00 -8.30 19.28
N SER A 236 2.31 -7.03 19.10
CA SER A 236 1.97 -6.28 17.88
C SER A 236 2.67 -6.83 16.63
N MET A 237 3.93 -7.26 16.75
CA MET A 237 4.75 -7.71 15.64
C MET A 237 4.54 -9.19 15.27
N PHE A 238 4.36 -10.06 16.28
CA PHE A 238 4.33 -11.51 16.12
C PHE A 238 3.01 -12.16 16.56
N GLY A 239 2.03 -11.36 17.01
CA GLY A 239 0.68 -11.77 17.38
C GLY A 239 0.41 -11.87 18.88
N GLU A 240 -0.83 -11.66 19.28
CA GLU A 240 -1.32 -11.52 20.66
C GLU A 240 -0.95 -12.67 21.63
N LYS A 241 -0.73 -13.87 21.09
CA LYS A 241 -0.42 -15.06 21.90
C LYS A 241 1.07 -15.20 22.25
N ARG A 242 1.88 -14.19 21.92
CA ARG A 242 3.31 -14.25 22.20
C ARG A 242 3.60 -13.92 23.67
N GLU A 243 4.42 -14.76 24.27
CA GLU A 243 4.97 -14.55 25.60
C GLU A 243 6.39 -14.01 25.45
N VAL A 244 6.79 -13.12 26.35
CA VAL A 244 8.13 -12.54 26.41
C VAL A 244 8.84 -13.07 27.62
N ARG A 245 10.11 -13.43 27.44
CA ARG A 245 11.02 -13.86 28.50
C ARG A 245 12.29 -13.03 28.43
N MET A 246 12.73 -12.53 29.58
CA MET A 246 14.03 -11.88 29.72
C MET A 246 15.04 -12.87 30.33
N ARG A 247 16.22 -12.94 29.75
CA ARG A 247 17.38 -13.67 30.27
C ARG A 247 18.47 -12.68 30.61
N SER A 248 19.21 -12.90 31.73
CA SER A 248 20.36 -12.08 32.07
C SER A 248 21.40 -12.11 30.97
N SER A 249 21.95 -10.93 30.63
CA SER A 249 23.06 -10.78 29.68
C SER A 249 24.00 -9.66 30.14
N TYR A 250 24.98 -9.35 29.32
CA TYR A 250 25.92 -8.26 29.58
C TYR A 250 26.11 -7.39 28.33
N PHE A 251 25.87 -6.09 28.50
CA PHE A 251 26.24 -5.06 27.52
C PHE A 251 26.89 -3.90 28.27
N PRO A 252 28.00 -3.30 27.77
CA PRO A 252 28.71 -2.25 28.48
C PRO A 252 27.88 -1.02 28.80
N PHE A 253 26.89 -0.71 27.94
CA PHE A 253 26.04 0.48 27.99
C PHE A 253 24.72 0.29 28.76
N THR A 254 24.46 -0.93 29.30
CA THR A 254 23.25 -1.19 30.09
C THR A 254 23.57 -1.98 31.36
N GLU A 255 22.85 -1.71 32.48
CA GLU A 255 22.93 -2.42 33.74
C GLU A 255 21.63 -2.26 34.54
N PRO A 256 20.86 -3.34 34.79
CA PRO A 256 21.04 -4.69 34.25
C PRO A 256 20.79 -4.79 32.76
N SER A 257 21.49 -5.75 32.13
CA SER A 257 21.32 -6.11 30.71
C SER A 257 20.54 -7.41 30.60
N VAL A 258 19.71 -7.50 29.53
CA VAL A 258 18.91 -8.69 29.24
C VAL A 258 18.89 -8.99 27.76
N GLU A 259 18.85 -10.26 27.42
CA GLU A 259 18.40 -10.75 26.13
C GLU A 259 16.91 -11.07 26.22
N VAL A 260 16.19 -10.79 25.15
CA VAL A 260 14.73 -10.92 25.10
C VAL A 260 14.33 -11.99 24.10
N ASP A 261 13.66 -13.01 24.62
CA ASP A 261 13.10 -14.10 23.83
C ASP A 261 11.59 -13.98 23.74
N ILE A 262 11.04 -14.42 22.61
CA ILE A 262 9.60 -14.65 22.43
C ILE A 262 9.29 -16.14 22.34
N SER A 263 8.09 -16.53 22.76
CA SER A 263 7.60 -17.89 22.56
C SER A 263 7.56 -18.22 21.06
N CYS A 264 8.09 -19.37 20.67
CA CYS A 264 8.19 -19.77 19.27
C CYS A 264 6.82 -19.78 18.59
N PHE A 265 6.68 -19.08 17.49
CA PHE A 265 5.41 -18.96 16.76
C PHE A 265 5.08 -20.23 15.95
N GLU A 266 6.08 -21.03 15.57
CA GLU A 266 5.89 -22.28 14.83
C GLU A 266 5.34 -23.39 15.73
N CYS A 267 5.95 -23.61 16.87
CA CYS A 267 5.59 -24.73 17.76
C CYS A 267 4.78 -24.32 19.00
N GLY A 268 4.49 -23.03 19.20
CA GLY A 268 3.76 -22.56 20.37
C GLY A 268 4.47 -22.87 21.70
N GLY A 269 5.80 -22.86 21.73
CA GLY A 269 6.61 -23.13 22.93
C GLY A 269 6.96 -24.60 23.17
N LYS A 270 6.51 -25.53 22.31
CA LYS A 270 6.74 -26.99 22.49
C LYS A 270 8.14 -27.46 22.08
N GLY A 271 8.85 -26.68 21.30
CA GLY A 271 10.16 -27.06 20.74
C GLY A 271 10.02 -27.58 19.29
N CYS A 272 10.79 -26.99 18.35
CA CYS A 272 10.87 -27.40 16.94
C CYS A 272 12.26 -27.06 16.38
N SER A 273 12.48 -27.34 15.08
CA SER A 273 13.75 -27.03 14.41
C SER A 273 14.07 -25.53 14.40
N LEU A 274 13.06 -24.66 14.22
CA LEU A 274 13.23 -23.21 14.21
C LEU A 274 13.79 -22.68 15.55
N CYS A 275 13.24 -23.12 16.67
CA CYS A 275 13.70 -22.73 18.01
C CYS A 275 14.75 -23.68 18.59
N LYS A 276 15.31 -24.59 17.77
CA LYS A 276 16.31 -25.58 18.18
C LYS A 276 15.90 -26.39 19.44
N GLY A 277 14.61 -26.73 19.52
CA GLY A 277 14.03 -27.52 20.62
C GLY A 277 13.73 -26.74 21.90
N THR A 278 14.09 -25.46 22.00
CA THR A 278 13.95 -24.67 23.24
C THR A 278 12.55 -24.14 23.51
N GLY A 279 11.72 -24.01 22.48
CA GLY A 279 10.41 -23.33 22.53
C GLY A 279 10.48 -21.80 22.52
N TRP A 280 11.67 -21.19 22.50
CA TRP A 280 11.93 -19.77 22.57
C TRP A 280 12.84 -19.30 21.44
N ILE A 281 12.65 -18.05 21.00
CA ILE A 281 13.44 -17.43 19.93
C ILE A 281 13.92 -16.08 20.44
N GLU A 282 15.24 -15.90 20.48
CA GLU A 282 15.85 -14.62 20.78
C GLU A 282 15.60 -13.63 19.64
N ILE A 283 15.15 -12.41 20.02
CA ILE A 283 14.80 -11.35 19.06
C ILE A 283 15.62 -10.08 19.24
N LEU A 284 16.04 -9.74 20.48
CA LEU A 284 16.73 -8.48 20.75
C LEU A 284 17.49 -8.48 22.09
N GLY A 285 18.43 -7.54 22.21
CA GLY A 285 19.08 -7.17 23.46
C GLY A 285 18.48 -5.89 24.03
N ALA A 286 18.41 -5.80 25.37
CA ALA A 286 17.85 -4.64 26.07
C ALA A 286 18.46 -4.47 27.46
N GLY A 287 18.15 -3.38 28.14
CA GLY A 287 18.54 -3.17 29.53
C GLY A 287 18.26 -1.75 30.03
N MET A 288 18.53 -1.52 31.31
CA MET A 288 18.53 -0.18 31.86
C MET A 288 19.79 0.54 31.44
N VAL A 289 19.67 1.81 31.03
CA VAL A 289 20.83 2.60 30.60
C VAL A 289 21.85 2.71 31.73
N HIS A 290 23.10 2.37 31.44
CA HIS A 290 24.17 2.39 32.45
C HIS A 290 24.36 3.82 33.03
N PRO A 291 24.52 3.98 34.34
CA PRO A 291 24.68 5.31 34.97
C PRO A 291 25.82 6.14 34.37
N ASN A 292 26.91 5.52 33.94
CA ASN A 292 28.03 6.22 33.30
C ASN A 292 27.60 6.85 31.96
N VAL A 293 26.78 6.17 31.16
CA VAL A 293 26.27 6.71 29.89
C VAL A 293 25.42 7.95 30.16
N LEU A 294 24.52 7.89 31.14
CA LEU A 294 23.70 9.05 31.54
C LEU A 294 24.58 10.23 31.98
N LYS A 295 25.58 9.96 32.85
CA LYS A 295 26.52 10.99 33.34
C LYS A 295 27.32 11.64 32.22
N MET A 296 27.90 10.82 31.32
CA MET A 296 28.70 11.32 30.19
C MET A 296 27.86 12.16 29.24
N CYS A 297 26.59 11.84 29.11
CA CYS A 297 25.62 12.60 28.31
C CYS A 297 24.94 13.75 29.07
N GLY A 298 25.37 14.07 30.30
CA GLY A 298 24.96 15.25 31.06
C GLY A 298 23.71 15.09 31.93
N PHE A 299 23.18 13.87 32.12
CA PHE A 299 21.99 13.61 32.95
C PHE A 299 22.37 13.34 34.42
N ASP A 300 21.57 13.89 35.36
CA ASP A 300 21.70 13.55 36.77
C ASP A 300 21.09 12.17 37.03
N VAL A 301 21.93 11.19 37.38
CA VAL A 301 21.54 9.80 37.64
C VAL A 301 20.71 9.62 38.93
N ASN A 302 20.65 10.64 39.80
CA ASN A 302 19.75 10.62 40.96
C ASN A 302 18.32 10.99 40.58
N GLU A 303 18.13 11.66 39.45
CA GLU A 303 16.82 12.18 39.01
C GLU A 303 16.30 11.39 37.82
N TYR A 304 17.18 11.00 36.88
CA TYR A 304 16.82 10.34 35.64
C TYR A 304 17.30 8.91 35.58
N GLN A 305 16.44 8.06 35.04
CA GLN A 305 16.74 6.68 34.68
C GLN A 305 16.28 6.44 33.24
N GLY A 306 16.72 5.36 32.63
CA GLY A 306 16.29 5.03 31.28
C GLY A 306 16.46 3.56 30.97
N PHE A 307 15.83 3.13 29.90
CA PHE A 307 16.07 1.84 29.29
C PHE A 307 16.34 1.99 27.80
N ALA A 308 17.08 1.03 27.26
CA ALA A 308 17.34 0.92 25.83
C ALA A 308 17.14 -0.52 25.35
N PHE A 309 16.84 -0.67 24.08
CA PHE A 309 16.73 -1.96 23.40
C PHE A 309 17.18 -1.82 21.94
N GLY A 310 17.62 -2.94 21.33
CA GLY A 310 18.05 -2.93 19.93
C GLY A 310 17.67 -4.20 19.21
N VAL A 311 16.95 -4.08 18.08
CA VAL A 311 16.48 -5.19 17.27
C VAL A 311 17.05 -5.13 15.85
N GLY A 312 17.51 -6.26 15.33
CA GLY A 312 17.93 -6.39 13.93
C GLY A 312 16.74 -6.51 13.00
N VAL A 313 16.67 -5.64 11.99
CA VAL A 313 15.54 -5.57 11.04
C VAL A 313 15.40 -6.85 10.24
N GLU A 314 16.52 -7.34 9.67
CA GLU A 314 16.53 -8.59 8.90
C GLU A 314 16.17 -9.78 9.78
N ARG A 315 16.60 -9.80 11.05
CA ARG A 315 16.24 -10.87 11.99
C ARG A 315 14.73 -10.96 12.18
N VAL A 316 14.07 -9.82 12.37
CA VAL A 316 12.60 -9.75 12.45
C VAL A 316 11.96 -10.21 11.15
N ALA A 317 12.47 -9.74 10.01
CA ALA A 317 11.95 -10.12 8.68
C ALA A 317 12.13 -11.63 8.42
N MET A 318 13.30 -12.18 8.73
CA MET A 318 13.59 -13.62 8.60
C MET A 318 12.61 -14.46 9.42
N LEU A 319 12.38 -14.06 10.66
CA LEU A 319 11.43 -14.76 11.54
C LEU A 319 9.99 -14.64 11.06
N LYS A 320 9.56 -13.43 10.65
CA LYS A 320 8.18 -13.15 10.24
C LYS A 320 7.80 -13.81 8.92
N TYR A 321 8.72 -13.86 7.97
CA TYR A 321 8.48 -14.34 6.60
C TYR A 321 9.08 -15.70 6.29
N GLY A 322 9.76 -16.35 7.27
CA GLY A 322 10.41 -17.64 7.05
C GLY A 322 11.60 -17.58 6.09
N ILE A 323 12.33 -16.46 6.08
CA ILE A 323 13.52 -16.28 5.23
C ILE A 323 14.71 -16.93 5.96
N ASP A 324 15.39 -17.85 5.30
CA ASP A 324 16.43 -18.71 5.86
C ASP A 324 17.87 -18.16 5.73
N ASP A 325 18.08 -17.16 4.86
CA ASP A 325 19.40 -16.60 4.55
C ASP A 325 19.33 -15.08 4.40
N ILE A 326 20.12 -14.34 5.19
CA ILE A 326 20.17 -12.87 5.20
C ILE A 326 20.64 -12.30 3.85
N ARG A 327 21.47 -13.02 3.11
CA ARG A 327 22.01 -12.60 1.81
C ARG A 327 20.93 -12.38 0.76
N LYS A 328 19.74 -13.01 0.92
CA LYS A 328 18.57 -12.81 0.03
C LYS A 328 18.06 -11.37 0.03
N PHE A 329 18.25 -10.64 1.14
CA PHE A 329 17.87 -9.20 1.21
C PHE A 329 18.76 -8.33 0.32
N TYR A 330 19.98 -8.73 0.08
CA TYR A 330 21.00 -7.93 -0.63
C TYR A 330 21.27 -8.40 -2.07
N ALA A 331 20.78 -9.58 -2.45
CA ALA A 331 20.97 -10.15 -3.79
C ALA A 331 20.17 -9.40 -4.90
N ASN A 332 19.27 -8.51 -4.56
CA ASN A 332 18.40 -7.76 -5.48
C ASN A 332 17.63 -8.66 -6.48
N ASP A 333 17.24 -9.86 -6.06
CA ASP A 333 16.46 -10.78 -6.90
C ASP A 333 15.01 -10.32 -6.97
N LYS A 334 14.55 -9.99 -8.20
CA LYS A 334 13.17 -9.57 -8.44
C LYS A 334 12.14 -10.64 -8.02
N ARG A 335 12.47 -11.94 -8.11
CA ARG A 335 11.58 -13.03 -7.71
C ARG A 335 11.38 -13.05 -6.21
N PHE A 336 12.43 -12.75 -5.44
CA PHE A 336 12.38 -12.59 -4.00
C PHE A 336 11.48 -11.39 -3.64
N ASN A 337 11.77 -10.22 -4.21
CA ASN A 337 11.02 -8.99 -3.90
C ASN A 337 9.53 -9.07 -4.27
N LYS A 338 9.18 -9.77 -5.36
CA LYS A 338 7.78 -9.95 -5.80
C LYS A 338 6.90 -10.67 -4.78
N GLN A 339 7.47 -11.51 -3.89
CA GLN A 339 6.72 -12.23 -2.87
C GLN A 339 6.10 -11.30 -1.81
N PHE A 340 6.60 -10.07 -1.70
CA PHE A 340 6.17 -9.06 -0.72
C PHE A 340 5.23 -8.00 -1.32
N ASN A 341 4.74 -8.22 -2.55
CA ASN A 341 3.67 -7.39 -3.10
C ASN A 341 2.40 -7.63 -2.26
N LYS A 342 1.91 -6.59 -1.58
CA LYS A 342 0.52 -6.59 -1.13
C LYS A 342 -0.33 -6.30 -2.36
N GLU A 343 -1.22 -7.23 -2.71
CA GLU A 343 -2.27 -7.04 -3.71
C GLU A 343 -3.20 -5.88 -3.36
#